data_a61f62a67f55950deeec32d4d02a4acd
#
_entry.id   a61f62a67f55950deeec32d4d02a4acd
#
_cell.length_a   1.000
_cell.length_b   1.000
_cell.length_c   1.000
_cell.angle_alpha   90.00
_cell.angle_beta   90.00
_cell.angle_gamma   90.00
#
_symmetry.space_group_name_H-M   'P 1'
#
loop_
_entity.id
_entity.type
_entity.pdbx_description
1 polymer ?
#
loop_
_entity_poly.entity_id
_entity_poly.type
_entity_poly.pdbx_seq_one_letter_code
_entity_poly.pdbx_strand_id
1 'polypeptide(L)'
;MWILQSSEGTFRLTPGAIKTVGRAPRADFILDVALVSRLHCRLTATDGHVEVEDLSSTNGTFVNDKKVDRANLASGDRLRVGRVELTIERQNT
;
A
#
# COMPACT_ATOMS: atom_id res chain seq x y z
N MET A 1 -8.01 9.01 9.35
CA MET A 1 -7.69 8.80 7.94
C MET A 1 -6.20 8.47 7.78
N TRP A 2 -5.90 7.61 6.86
CA TRP A 2 -4.53 7.24 6.54
C TRP A 2 -4.12 7.84 5.21
N ILE A 3 -2.88 8.29 5.11
CA ILE A 3 -2.34 8.86 3.87
C ILE A 3 -1.08 8.08 3.51
N LEU A 4 -1.04 7.61 2.28
CA LEU A 4 0.13 6.97 1.70
C LEU A 4 0.68 7.88 0.62
N GLN A 5 1.93 8.31 0.77
CA GLN A 5 2.57 9.25 -0.14
C GLN A 5 3.74 8.60 -0.85
N SER A 6 3.83 8.84 -2.15
CA SER A 6 4.94 8.38 -2.97
C SER A 6 5.23 9.42 -4.05
N SER A 7 6.31 9.18 -4.81
CA SER A 7 6.60 10.00 -6.00
C SER A 7 5.52 9.85 -7.08
N GLU A 8 4.69 8.79 -7.00
CA GLU A 8 3.64 8.52 -7.97
C GLU A 8 2.29 9.13 -7.58
N GLY A 9 2.18 9.71 -6.41
CA GLY A 9 0.95 10.33 -5.94
C GLY A 9 0.65 10.03 -4.49
N THR A 10 -0.52 10.48 -4.07
CA THR A 10 -1.00 10.35 -2.70
C THR A 10 -2.30 9.56 -2.70
N PHE A 11 -2.36 8.53 -1.86
CA PHE A 11 -3.57 7.72 -1.68
C PHE A 11 -4.11 7.94 -0.27
N ARG A 12 -5.44 8.03 -0.16
CA ARG A 12 -6.12 8.23 1.13
C ARG A 12 -7.00 7.04 1.44
N LEU A 13 -6.93 6.59 2.70
CA LEU A 13 -7.74 5.47 3.20
C LEU A 13 -8.47 5.91 4.46
N THR A 14 -9.80 5.79 4.43
CA THR A 14 -10.59 5.96 5.65
C THR A 14 -10.71 4.61 6.37
N PRO A 15 -10.85 4.60 7.71
CA PRO A 15 -11.10 3.34 8.43
C PRO A 15 -12.30 2.59 7.84
N GLY A 16 -12.13 1.30 7.67
CA GLY A 16 -13.10 0.43 7.02
C GLY A 16 -12.89 0.25 5.52
N ALA A 17 -12.04 1.05 4.89
CA ALA A 17 -11.77 0.94 3.46
C ALA A 17 -10.91 -0.28 3.14
N ILE A 18 -11.23 -0.93 2.04
CA ILE A 18 -10.44 -2.04 1.47
C ILE A 18 -10.10 -1.64 0.04
N LYS A 19 -8.81 -1.49 -0.26
CA LYS A 19 -8.36 -1.00 -1.56
C LYS A 19 -7.25 -1.89 -2.11
N THR A 20 -7.33 -2.18 -3.41
CA THR A 20 -6.25 -2.88 -4.11
C THR A 20 -5.27 -1.85 -4.68
N VAL A 21 -4.01 -2.23 -4.68
CA VAL A 21 -2.91 -1.43 -5.26
C VAL A 21 -2.31 -2.24 -6.39
N GLY A 22 -2.14 -1.63 -7.54
CA GLY A 22 -1.54 -2.33 -8.66
C GLY A 22 -1.42 -1.48 -9.91
N ARG A 23 -0.87 -2.09 -10.95
CA ARG A 23 -0.64 -1.43 -12.23
C ARG A 23 -1.87 -1.44 -13.14
N ALA A 24 -2.79 -2.38 -12.93
CA ALA A 24 -3.96 -2.51 -13.79
C ALA A 24 -4.95 -1.36 -13.57
N PRO A 25 -5.66 -0.93 -14.62
CA PRO A 25 -6.70 0.10 -14.46
C PRO A 25 -7.80 -0.28 -13.47
N ARG A 26 -8.02 -1.57 -13.21
CA ARG A 26 -9.03 -2.03 -12.25
C ARG A 26 -8.56 -1.96 -10.79
N ALA A 27 -7.29 -1.67 -10.53
CA ALA A 27 -6.83 -1.42 -9.17
C ALA A 27 -7.45 -0.14 -8.64
N ASP A 28 -7.76 -0.12 -7.34
CA ASP A 28 -8.31 1.08 -6.71
C ASP A 28 -7.26 2.19 -6.65
N PHE A 29 -6.04 1.84 -6.28
CA PHE A 29 -4.89 2.74 -6.29
C PHE A 29 -3.95 2.29 -7.39
N ILE A 30 -3.88 3.07 -8.45
CA ILE A 30 -3.11 2.68 -9.63
C ILE A 30 -1.69 3.20 -9.51
N LEU A 31 -0.74 2.26 -9.55
CA LEU A 31 0.69 2.54 -9.66
C LEU A 31 1.16 1.99 -11.00
N ASP A 32 1.08 2.80 -12.04
CA ASP A 32 1.45 2.38 -13.39
C ASP A 32 2.95 2.52 -13.58
N VAL A 33 3.69 1.69 -12.89
CA VAL A 33 5.15 1.71 -12.85
C VAL A 33 5.66 0.29 -13.07
N ALA A 34 6.78 0.16 -13.76
CA ALA A 34 7.42 -1.13 -13.97
C ALA A 34 7.71 -1.80 -12.61
N LEU A 35 7.66 -3.14 -12.57
CA LEU A 35 7.85 -3.99 -11.41
C LEU A 35 6.66 -4.00 -10.44
N VAL A 36 5.61 -3.23 -10.69
CA VAL A 36 4.35 -3.34 -9.96
C VAL A 36 3.46 -4.32 -10.71
N SER A 37 2.95 -5.33 -10.00
CA SER A 37 2.03 -6.31 -10.58
C SER A 37 0.67 -5.67 -10.84
N ARG A 38 -0.14 -6.28 -11.72
CA ARG A 38 -1.47 -5.77 -12.07
C ARG A 38 -2.33 -5.54 -10.84
N LEU A 39 -2.43 -6.56 -9.98
CA LEU A 39 -2.99 -6.44 -8.64
C LEU A 39 -1.88 -6.90 -7.70
N HIS A 40 -1.24 -5.95 -7.04
CA HIS A 40 0.00 -6.22 -6.32
C HIS A 40 -0.25 -6.53 -4.85
N CYS A 41 -1.03 -5.71 -4.19
CA CYS A 41 -1.38 -5.92 -2.79
C CYS A 41 -2.74 -5.32 -2.48
N ARG A 42 -3.26 -5.67 -1.30
CA ARG A 42 -4.54 -5.16 -0.81
C ARG A 42 -4.30 -4.48 0.54
N LEU A 43 -4.90 -3.31 0.69
CA LEU A 43 -4.81 -2.52 1.92
C LEU A 43 -6.17 -2.52 2.59
N THR A 44 -6.20 -2.84 3.89
CA THR A 44 -7.40 -2.79 4.70
C THR A 44 -7.15 -1.84 5.87
N ALA A 45 -7.88 -0.74 5.91
CA ALA A 45 -7.69 0.27 6.92
C ALA A 45 -8.60 0.04 8.13
N THR A 46 -8.02 0.20 9.32
CA THR A 46 -8.77 0.24 10.58
C THR A 46 -8.44 1.57 11.26
N ASP A 47 -9.01 1.79 12.44
CA ASP A 47 -8.67 2.99 13.22
C ASP A 47 -7.23 2.98 13.69
N GLY A 48 -6.66 1.81 13.95
CA GLY A 48 -5.36 1.68 14.59
C GLY A 48 -4.21 1.34 13.65
N HIS A 49 -4.50 0.81 12.46
CA HIS A 49 -3.45 0.38 11.54
C HIS A 49 -4.01 0.18 10.13
N VAL A 50 -3.11 -0.06 9.18
CA VAL A 50 -3.48 -0.51 7.84
C VAL A 50 -2.84 -1.87 7.62
N GLU A 51 -3.65 -2.88 7.34
CA GLU A 51 -3.14 -4.20 6.98
C GLU A 51 -2.81 -4.20 5.50
N VAL A 52 -1.62 -4.69 5.17
CA VAL A 52 -1.24 -4.95 3.78
C VAL A 52 -1.15 -6.45 3.57
N GLU A 53 -1.67 -6.91 2.43
CA GLU A 53 -1.59 -8.31 2.03
C GLU A 53 -1.09 -8.38 0.60
N ASP A 54 0.01 -9.12 0.39
CA ASP A 54 0.55 -9.34 -0.95
C ASP A 54 -0.38 -10.28 -1.73
N LEU A 55 -0.69 -9.93 -2.97
CA LEU A 55 -1.59 -10.70 -3.83
C LEU A 55 -0.79 -11.51 -4.85
N SER A 56 0.18 -12.27 -4.38
CA SER A 56 1.06 -13.10 -5.24
C SER A 56 1.81 -12.25 -6.27
N SER A 57 2.32 -11.11 -5.83
CA SER A 57 3.04 -10.21 -6.71
C SER A 57 4.35 -10.84 -7.21
N THR A 58 4.78 -10.44 -8.39
CA THR A 58 6.01 -10.95 -8.98
C THR A 58 7.25 -10.45 -8.21
N ASN A 59 7.26 -9.20 -7.81
CA ASN A 59 8.45 -8.57 -7.23
C ASN A 59 8.37 -8.34 -5.72
N GLY A 60 7.25 -8.69 -5.10
CA GLY A 60 7.11 -8.66 -3.65
C GLY A 60 6.58 -7.35 -3.09
N THR A 61 6.10 -7.44 -1.85
CA THR A 61 5.64 -6.32 -1.03
C THR A 61 6.55 -6.27 0.20
N PHE A 62 7.04 -5.07 0.54
CA PHE A 62 8.01 -4.91 1.61
C PHE A 62 7.53 -3.86 2.60
N VAL A 63 7.71 -4.12 3.88
CA VAL A 63 7.45 -3.18 4.97
C VAL A 63 8.76 -2.91 5.69
N ASN A 64 9.21 -1.65 5.68
CA ASN A 64 10.48 -1.25 6.27
C ASN A 64 11.62 -2.15 5.79
N ASP A 65 11.67 -2.38 4.47
CA ASP A 65 12.66 -3.18 3.77
C ASP A 65 12.58 -4.69 4.02
N LYS A 66 11.53 -5.15 4.69
CA LYS A 66 11.33 -6.57 4.95
C LYS A 66 10.19 -7.11 4.09
N LYS A 67 10.46 -8.16 3.33
CA LYS A 67 9.43 -8.79 2.49
C LYS A 67 8.37 -9.44 3.36
N VAL A 68 7.10 -9.19 3.03
CA VAL A 68 5.97 -9.71 3.80
C VAL A 68 4.90 -10.28 2.87
N ASP A 69 4.19 -11.29 3.38
CA ASP A 69 2.95 -11.73 2.75
C ASP A 69 1.76 -10.96 3.32
N ARG A 70 1.83 -10.63 4.60
CA ARG A 70 0.83 -9.86 5.31
C ARG A 70 1.51 -9.15 6.49
N ALA A 71 1.14 -7.89 6.72
CA ALA A 71 1.68 -7.12 7.83
C ALA A 71 0.74 -5.98 8.19
N ASN A 72 0.87 -5.49 9.41
CA ASN A 72 0.16 -4.30 9.86
C ASN A 72 1.12 -3.12 9.79
N LEU A 73 0.65 -2.04 9.16
CA LEU A 73 1.40 -0.80 9.01
C LEU A 73 0.93 0.20 10.06
N ALA A 74 1.88 0.83 10.70
CA ALA A 74 1.62 1.95 11.62
C ALA A 74 2.11 3.26 10.98
N SER A 75 1.70 4.38 11.56
CA SER A 75 2.16 5.69 11.11
C SER A 75 3.68 5.77 11.15
N GLY A 76 4.28 6.24 10.07
CA GLY A 76 5.73 6.33 9.92
C GLY A 76 6.36 5.13 9.23
N ASP A 77 5.62 4.04 9.02
CA ASP A 77 6.16 2.89 8.30
C ASP A 77 6.30 3.18 6.81
N ARG A 78 7.19 2.42 6.18
CA ARG A 78 7.42 2.51 4.73
C ARG A 78 6.95 1.23 4.08
N LEU A 79 6.10 1.38 3.07
CA LEU A 79 5.61 0.29 2.25
C LEU A 79 6.29 0.39 0.89
N ARG A 80 6.89 -0.71 0.43
CA ARG A 80 7.43 -0.75 -0.93
C ARG A 80 6.65 -1.77 -1.75
N VAL A 81 6.14 -1.31 -2.87
CA VAL A 81 5.35 -2.10 -3.81
C VAL A 81 6.13 -2.14 -5.12
N GLY A 82 6.68 -3.31 -5.46
CA GLY A 82 7.64 -3.39 -6.55
C GLY A 82 8.85 -2.51 -6.25
N ARG A 83 8.97 -1.37 -6.94
CA ARG A 83 10.05 -0.40 -6.69
C ARG A 83 9.54 0.93 -6.16
N VAL A 84 8.23 1.05 -5.91
CA VAL A 84 7.64 2.30 -5.43
C VAL A 84 7.60 2.27 -3.91
N GLU A 85 8.21 3.27 -3.29
CA GLU A 85 8.16 3.43 -1.85
C GLU A 85 7.05 4.40 -1.46
N LEU A 86 6.19 3.97 -0.55
CA LEU A 86 5.11 4.78 0.00
C LEU A 86 5.34 4.95 1.50
N THR A 87 5.22 6.17 1.97
CA THR A 87 5.25 6.46 3.40
C THR A 87 3.83 6.55 3.91
N ILE A 88 3.52 5.83 4.99
CA ILE A 88 2.19 5.86 5.57
C ILE A 88 2.16 6.78 6.78
N GLU A 89 1.14 7.62 6.83
CA GLU A 89 0.92 8.55 7.94
C GLU A 89 -0.54 8.51 8.34
N ARG A 90 -0.77 8.55 9.66
CA ARG A 90 -2.10 8.71 10.19
C ARG A 90 -2.40 10.20 10.32
N GLN A 91 -3.49 10.63 9.69
CA GLN A 91 -3.91 12.02 9.78
C GLN A 91 -5.04 12.13 10.78
N ASN A 92 -4.81 12.92 11.81
CA ASN A 92 -5.85 13.25 12.78
C ASN A 92 -6.43 14.61 12.41
N THR A 93 -7.76 14.66 12.37
CA THR A 93 -8.49 15.92 12.12
C THR A 93 -9.21 16.34 13.38
#